data_6a14ec0540555a126a6bd7f528598a38
#
_entry.id   6a14ec0540555a126a6bd7f528598a38
#
_cell.length_a   1.000
_cell.length_b   1.000
_cell.length_c   1.000
_cell.angle_alpha   90.00
_cell.angle_beta   90.00
_cell.angle_gamma   90.00
#
_symmetry.space_group_name_H-M   'P 1'
#
loop_
_entity.id
_entity.type
_entity.pdbx_description
1 polymer ?
#
loop_
_entity_poly.entity_id
_entity_poly.type
_entity_poly.pdbx_seq_one_letter_code
_entity_poly.pdbx_strand_id
1 'polypeptide(L)'
;MDRRTLLTLMAALPFASRAAADVPIIGRLVEHPDMASAHAATRNVTVWLPPGYDETDARYPVLYMHDGQNLFDASKAYSGEWGVDEHLGRLIASGQVRAPIVVGVWNTPLRLREYVPADLIAALPDDMRGDIQNIYGGPSLSDGYLTFLTDELRPFIDRTYRTLTGPADTTVSGSS
;
A
#
# COMPACT_ATOMS: atom_id res chain seq x y z
N MET A 1 43.32 14.47 47.96
CA MET A 1 41.92 14.17 47.53
C MET A 1 41.96 13.76 46.08
N ASP A 2 41.73 12.50 45.88
CA ASP A 2 42.10 11.76 44.66
C ASP A 2 40.98 11.84 43.62
N ARG A 3 41.36 12.22 42.37
CA ARG A 3 40.46 12.47 41.24
C ARG A 3 40.06 11.19 40.48
N ARG A 4 40.11 10.02 41.11
CA ARG A 4 40.03 8.72 40.42
C ARG A 4 38.83 7.84 40.74
N THR A 5 37.72 8.38 41.23
CA THR A 5 36.56 7.54 41.54
C THR A 5 35.25 8.13 41.07
N LEU A 6 35.14 8.42 39.75
CA LEU A 6 33.86 8.81 39.13
C LEU A 6 33.74 8.24 37.70
N LEU A 7 34.02 6.98 37.59
CA LEU A 7 33.76 6.19 36.34
C LEU A 7 33.28 4.83 36.80
N THR A 8 32.02 4.58 36.72
CA THR A 8 31.36 3.31 36.52
C THR A 8 29.99 3.29 37.18
N LEU A 9 28.96 3.75 36.50
CA LEU A 9 27.61 3.18 36.53
C LEU A 9 26.78 3.77 35.38
N MET A 10 27.20 3.51 34.16
CA MET A 10 26.24 3.47 33.04
C MET A 10 25.60 2.08 33.09
N ALA A 11 24.52 1.96 33.83
CA ALA A 11 23.64 0.82 33.74
C ALA A 11 23.06 0.78 32.34
N ALA A 12 23.46 -0.17 31.54
CA ALA A 12 22.82 -0.50 30.29
C ALA A 12 21.37 -0.93 30.60
N LEU A 13 20.44 -0.01 30.44
CA LEU A 13 19.03 -0.36 30.40
C LEU A 13 18.84 -1.28 29.19
N PRO A 14 18.30 -2.49 29.39
CA PRO A 14 17.95 -3.32 28.26
C PRO A 14 16.89 -2.55 27.45
N PHE A 15 17.20 -2.24 26.20
CA PHE A 15 16.19 -1.91 25.21
C PHE A 15 15.29 -3.15 25.10
N ALA A 16 14.23 -3.19 25.89
CA ALA A 16 13.16 -4.13 25.67
C ALA A 16 12.54 -3.73 24.33
N SER A 17 12.89 -4.48 23.29
CA SER A 17 12.15 -4.46 22.03
C SER A 17 10.69 -4.76 22.39
N ARG A 18 9.86 -3.72 22.37
CA ARG A 18 8.43 -3.87 22.55
C ARG A 18 7.98 -4.62 21.29
N ALA A 19 7.74 -5.92 21.44
CA ALA A 19 7.02 -6.67 20.41
C ALA A 19 5.78 -5.84 20.07
N ALA A 20 5.62 -5.47 18.79
CA ALA A 20 4.39 -4.85 18.34
C ALA A 20 3.27 -5.82 18.74
N ALA A 21 2.39 -5.38 19.64
CA ALA A 21 1.20 -6.17 19.95
C ALA A 21 0.42 -6.29 18.63
N ASP A 22 0.05 -7.51 18.28
CA ASP A 22 -0.84 -7.74 17.14
C ASP A 22 -2.14 -6.95 17.41
N VAL A 23 -2.27 -5.80 16.76
CA VAL A 23 -3.50 -5.01 16.81
C VAL A 23 -4.52 -5.76 15.96
N PRO A 24 -5.70 -6.12 16.51
CA PRO A 24 -6.69 -6.86 15.73
C PRO A 24 -7.13 -6.05 14.52
N ILE A 25 -7.13 -6.66 13.35
CA ILE A 25 -7.63 -6.05 12.11
C ILE A 25 -9.10 -5.66 12.28
N ILE A 26 -9.40 -4.40 12.03
CA ILE A 26 -10.78 -3.88 12.04
C ILE A 26 -11.38 -4.09 10.65
N GLY A 27 -12.47 -4.83 10.54
CA GLY A 27 -13.04 -5.24 9.26
C GLY A 27 -12.52 -6.62 8.82
N ARG A 28 -12.42 -6.87 7.51
CA ARG A 28 -12.01 -8.16 6.97
C ARG A 28 -11.05 -8.01 5.80
N LEU A 29 -9.92 -8.73 5.85
CA LEU A 29 -8.99 -8.83 4.73
C LEU A 29 -9.32 -10.03 3.84
N VAL A 30 -9.18 -9.84 2.53
CA VAL A 30 -9.23 -10.87 1.51
C VAL A 30 -7.96 -10.78 0.68
N GLU A 31 -7.16 -11.85 0.72
CA GLU A 31 -5.91 -11.91 -0.02
C GLU A 31 -6.15 -12.49 -1.42
N HIS A 32 -5.58 -11.85 -2.42
CA HIS A 32 -5.48 -12.35 -3.79
C HIS A 32 -4.00 -12.49 -4.13
N PRO A 33 -3.40 -13.65 -3.77
CA PRO A 33 -1.98 -13.87 -4.04
C PRO A 33 -1.76 -14.08 -5.54
N ASP A 34 -0.55 -13.75 -5.99
CA ASP A 34 -0.04 -14.04 -7.34
C ASP A 34 -1.00 -13.65 -8.48
N MET A 35 -1.64 -12.47 -8.33
CA MET A 35 -2.51 -11.96 -9.40
C MET A 35 -1.70 -11.73 -10.66
N ALA A 36 -1.95 -12.56 -11.66
CA ALA A 36 -1.29 -12.48 -12.95
C ALA A 36 -1.83 -11.30 -13.77
N SER A 37 -0.98 -10.73 -14.61
CA SER A 37 -1.30 -9.66 -15.54
C SER A 37 -0.66 -9.92 -16.89
N ALA A 38 -1.32 -9.49 -17.96
CA ALA A 38 -0.73 -9.46 -19.29
C ALA A 38 0.18 -8.23 -19.50
N HIS A 39 0.09 -7.22 -18.62
CA HIS A 39 0.71 -5.90 -18.82
C HIS A 39 1.75 -5.56 -17.77
N ALA A 40 1.70 -6.16 -16.58
CA ALA A 40 2.59 -5.87 -15.47
C ALA A 40 3.09 -7.15 -14.79
N ALA A 41 4.08 -7.02 -13.92
CA ALA A 41 4.56 -8.16 -13.13
C ALA A 41 3.45 -8.69 -12.21
N THR A 42 3.41 -10.01 -12.05
CA THR A 42 2.53 -10.69 -11.08
C THR A 42 2.75 -10.11 -9.67
N ARG A 43 1.66 -9.88 -8.95
CA ARG A 43 1.70 -9.27 -7.62
C ARG A 43 0.56 -9.72 -6.73
N ASN A 44 0.73 -9.55 -5.43
CA ASN A 44 -0.35 -9.73 -4.49
C ASN A 44 -1.27 -8.50 -4.46
N VAL A 45 -2.54 -8.74 -4.20
CA VAL A 45 -3.53 -7.69 -3.92
C VAL A 45 -4.27 -8.08 -2.65
N THR A 46 -4.33 -7.16 -1.69
CA THR A 46 -5.09 -7.34 -0.45
C THR A 46 -6.30 -6.42 -0.47
N VAL A 47 -7.49 -6.97 -0.31
CA VAL A 47 -8.73 -6.20 -0.26
C VAL A 47 -9.22 -6.13 1.17
N TRP A 48 -9.35 -4.91 1.70
CA TRP A 48 -9.99 -4.68 2.99
C TRP A 48 -11.47 -4.33 2.78
N LEU A 49 -12.31 -5.05 3.50
CA LEU A 49 -13.75 -4.85 3.54
C LEU A 49 -14.13 -4.21 4.87
N PRO A 50 -14.88 -3.09 4.87
CA PRO A 50 -15.19 -2.36 6.08
C PRO A 50 -16.10 -3.16 7.02
N PRO A 51 -16.12 -2.83 8.33
CA PRO A 51 -17.10 -3.37 9.26
C PRO A 51 -18.51 -3.25 8.71
N GLY A 52 -19.34 -4.30 8.88
CA GLY A 52 -20.70 -4.34 8.38
C GLY A 52 -20.84 -4.69 6.89
N TYR A 53 -19.73 -4.93 6.18
CA TYR A 53 -19.82 -5.30 4.76
C TYR A 53 -20.70 -6.54 4.53
N ASP A 54 -20.56 -7.58 5.30
CA ASP A 54 -21.30 -8.84 5.12
C ASP A 54 -22.75 -8.79 5.68
N GLU A 55 -23.11 -7.70 6.36
CA GLU A 55 -24.42 -7.53 7.01
C GLU A 55 -25.45 -6.83 6.12
N THR A 56 -25.01 -6.24 4.98
CA THR A 56 -25.87 -5.46 4.09
C THR A 56 -25.55 -5.73 2.62
N ASP A 57 -26.48 -5.40 1.73
CA ASP A 57 -26.28 -5.41 0.27
C ASP A 57 -25.80 -4.06 -0.28
N ALA A 58 -25.32 -3.16 0.59
CA ALA A 58 -24.84 -1.85 0.19
C ALA A 58 -23.66 -1.95 -0.76
N ARG A 59 -23.53 -0.93 -1.63
CA ARG A 59 -22.37 -0.74 -2.50
C ARG A 59 -21.46 0.34 -1.94
N TYR A 60 -20.17 0.17 -2.14
CA TYR A 60 -19.11 0.94 -1.50
C TYR A 60 -18.23 1.67 -2.52
N PRO A 61 -17.75 2.89 -2.23
CA PRO A 61 -16.68 3.50 -3.00
C PRO A 61 -15.40 2.66 -2.84
N VAL A 62 -14.48 2.79 -3.78
CA VAL A 62 -13.23 2.04 -3.79
C VAL A 62 -12.04 2.98 -3.68
N LEU A 63 -11.15 2.68 -2.73
CA LEU A 63 -9.86 3.34 -2.57
C LEU A 63 -8.76 2.35 -2.96
N TYR A 64 -8.10 2.58 -4.09
CA TYR A 64 -6.90 1.85 -4.49
C TYR A 64 -5.68 2.50 -3.82
N MET A 65 -4.87 1.69 -3.15
CA MET A 65 -3.66 2.16 -2.49
C MET A 65 -2.44 1.39 -2.97
N HIS A 66 -1.41 2.14 -3.38
CA HIS A 66 -0.12 1.56 -3.70
C HIS A 66 0.62 1.08 -2.45
N ASP A 67 1.63 0.23 -2.65
CA ASP A 67 2.43 -0.35 -1.57
C ASP A 67 1.56 -1.15 -0.56
N GLY A 68 0.65 -1.94 -1.09
CA GLY A 68 -0.40 -2.66 -0.37
C GLY A 68 0.08 -3.52 0.79
N GLN A 69 1.34 -4.00 0.77
CA GLN A 69 1.94 -4.76 1.86
C GLN A 69 2.13 -3.95 3.15
N ASN A 70 2.12 -2.61 3.07
CA ASN A 70 2.33 -1.72 4.21
C ASN A 70 1.03 -1.27 4.90
N LEU A 71 -0.14 -1.67 4.40
CA LEU A 71 -1.39 -1.03 4.79
C LEU A 71 -2.00 -1.56 6.09
N PHE A 72 -1.92 -2.89 6.35
CA PHE A 72 -2.78 -3.56 7.32
C PHE A 72 -2.08 -4.52 8.29
N ASP A 73 -0.81 -4.83 8.08
CA ASP A 73 -0.12 -5.88 8.84
C ASP A 73 1.37 -5.55 8.97
N ALA A 74 1.78 -5.24 10.19
CA ALA A 74 3.16 -4.89 10.50
C ALA A 74 4.16 -6.01 10.13
N SER A 75 3.72 -7.27 10.16
CA SER A 75 4.58 -8.42 9.82
C SER A 75 4.89 -8.52 8.33
N LYS A 76 4.05 -7.93 7.48
CA LYS A 76 4.20 -7.89 6.02
C LYS A 76 4.79 -6.57 5.52
N ALA A 77 4.75 -5.54 6.36
CA ALA A 77 5.15 -4.19 5.99
C ALA A 77 6.67 -4.08 5.80
N TYR A 78 7.10 -3.57 4.65
CA TYR A 78 8.52 -3.36 4.35
C TYR A 78 9.09 -2.12 5.05
N SER A 79 8.31 -1.05 5.16
CA SER A 79 8.75 0.26 5.69
C SER A 79 7.89 0.77 6.87
N GLY A 80 7.27 -0.16 7.60
CA GLY A 80 6.33 0.13 8.67
C GLY A 80 4.89 0.09 8.18
N GLU A 81 4.00 -0.31 9.08
CA GLU A 81 2.57 -0.39 8.83
C GLU A 81 1.92 0.99 8.87
N TRP A 82 0.92 1.20 8.02
CA TRP A 82 0.17 2.46 7.95
C TRP A 82 -1.12 2.44 8.78
N GLY A 83 -1.57 1.29 9.25
CA GLY A 83 -2.78 1.13 10.08
C GLY A 83 -4.04 1.66 9.40
N VAL A 84 -4.20 1.37 8.11
CA VAL A 84 -5.30 1.92 7.31
C VAL A 84 -6.65 1.44 7.82
N ASP A 85 -6.77 0.19 8.24
CA ASP A 85 -7.99 -0.40 8.79
C ASP A 85 -8.37 0.23 10.14
N GLU A 86 -7.41 0.48 11.04
CA GLU A 86 -7.67 1.16 12.31
C GLU A 86 -8.09 2.61 12.10
N HIS A 87 -7.41 3.31 11.18
CA HIS A 87 -7.71 4.70 10.90
C HIS A 87 -9.09 4.84 10.27
N LEU A 88 -9.37 4.06 9.22
CA LEU A 88 -10.69 4.06 8.58
C LEU A 88 -11.78 3.54 9.51
N GLY A 89 -11.52 2.48 10.28
CA GLY A 89 -12.45 1.96 11.26
C GLY A 89 -12.93 3.01 12.26
N ARG A 90 -12.01 3.83 12.80
CA ARG A 90 -12.36 4.96 13.68
C ARG A 90 -13.15 6.06 12.99
N LEU A 91 -12.74 6.44 11.77
CA LEU A 91 -13.41 7.49 11.01
C LEU A 91 -14.83 7.07 10.57
N ILE A 92 -15.02 5.81 10.19
CA ILE A 92 -16.33 5.24 9.86
C ILE A 92 -17.22 5.20 11.10
N ALA A 93 -16.71 4.69 12.23
CA ALA A 93 -17.48 4.59 13.47
C ALA A 93 -17.92 5.95 14.01
N SER A 94 -17.14 7.02 13.76
CA SER A 94 -17.48 8.39 14.12
C SER A 94 -18.34 9.12 13.08
N GLY A 95 -18.69 8.48 11.95
CA GLY A 95 -19.48 9.08 10.87
C GLY A 95 -18.75 10.15 10.06
N GLN A 96 -17.43 10.26 10.17
CA GLN A 96 -16.65 11.27 9.47
C GLN A 96 -16.39 10.91 7.99
N VAL A 97 -16.36 9.63 7.67
CA VAL A 97 -16.20 9.16 6.28
C VAL A 97 -17.21 8.09 5.94
N ARG A 98 -17.59 8.04 4.67
CA ARG A 98 -18.35 6.91 4.12
C ARG A 98 -17.40 5.71 3.98
N ALA A 99 -17.82 4.54 4.46
CA ALA A 99 -17.01 3.34 4.42
C ALA A 99 -16.59 2.97 2.98
N PRO A 100 -15.28 2.91 2.64
CA PRO A 100 -14.81 2.41 1.37
C PRO A 100 -14.48 0.93 1.43
N ILE A 101 -14.37 0.27 0.27
CA ILE A 101 -13.50 -0.89 0.08
C ILE A 101 -12.09 -0.35 -0.18
N VAL A 102 -11.06 -0.92 0.46
CA VAL A 102 -9.66 -0.56 0.17
C VAL A 102 -9.00 -1.70 -0.59
N VAL A 103 -8.37 -1.38 -1.71
CA VAL A 103 -7.63 -2.33 -2.56
C VAL A 103 -6.15 -2.00 -2.46
N GLY A 104 -5.43 -2.76 -1.65
CA GLY A 104 -3.98 -2.64 -1.46
C GLY A 104 -3.23 -3.37 -2.56
N VAL A 105 -2.62 -2.63 -3.47
CA VAL A 105 -1.83 -3.16 -4.59
C VAL A 105 -0.37 -3.27 -4.14
N TRP A 106 0.11 -4.50 -3.95
CA TRP A 106 1.49 -4.71 -3.52
C TRP A 106 2.48 -4.28 -4.59
N ASN A 107 3.57 -3.67 -4.18
CA ASN A 107 4.67 -3.40 -5.09
C ASN A 107 5.46 -4.68 -5.40
N THR A 108 6.31 -4.59 -6.40
CA THR A 108 7.24 -5.63 -6.84
C THR A 108 8.67 -5.06 -6.82
N PRO A 109 9.71 -5.85 -7.04
CA PRO A 109 11.07 -5.33 -7.25
C PRO A 109 11.18 -4.32 -8.40
N LEU A 110 10.16 -4.22 -9.26
CA LEU A 110 10.09 -3.26 -10.36
C LEU A 110 9.45 -1.92 -9.97
N ARG A 111 9.14 -1.69 -8.68
CA ARG A 111 8.40 -0.54 -8.16
C ARG A 111 8.86 0.79 -8.74
N LEU A 112 10.15 1.06 -8.77
CA LEU A 112 10.68 2.33 -9.28
C LEU A 112 10.37 2.53 -10.77
N ARG A 113 10.41 1.45 -11.56
CA ARG A 113 10.09 1.50 -12.99
C ARG A 113 8.59 1.59 -13.24
N GLU A 114 7.77 0.99 -12.38
CA GLU A 114 6.32 1.00 -12.49
C GLU A 114 5.69 2.32 -12.04
N TYR A 115 6.34 3.02 -11.09
CA TYR A 115 5.78 4.25 -10.50
C TYR A 115 6.31 5.54 -11.14
N VAL A 116 7.39 5.47 -11.93
CA VAL A 116 7.89 6.63 -12.64
C VAL A 116 7.19 6.78 -13.99
N PRO A 117 6.50 7.90 -14.28
CA PRO A 117 5.76 8.08 -15.54
C PRO A 117 6.68 8.03 -16.77
N ALA A 118 6.30 7.23 -17.77
CA ALA A 118 7.06 7.08 -19.02
C ALA A 118 7.22 8.41 -19.76
N ASP A 119 6.17 9.21 -19.82
CA ASP A 119 6.19 10.54 -20.47
C ASP A 119 7.16 11.51 -19.79
N LEU A 120 7.25 11.45 -18.44
CA LEU A 120 8.23 12.27 -17.72
C LEU A 120 9.65 11.87 -18.11
N ILE A 121 9.96 10.58 -18.16
CA ILE A 121 11.28 10.09 -18.58
C ILE A 121 11.57 10.44 -20.04
N ALA A 122 10.59 10.33 -20.93
CA ALA A 122 10.73 10.68 -22.34
C ALA A 122 11.02 12.17 -22.59
N ALA A 123 10.54 13.04 -21.69
CA ALA A 123 10.76 14.49 -21.77
C ALA A 123 12.15 14.94 -21.28
N LEU A 124 12.94 14.07 -20.65
CA LEU A 124 14.27 14.39 -20.15
C LEU A 124 15.32 14.42 -21.28
N PRO A 125 16.41 15.22 -21.13
CA PRO A 125 17.60 15.11 -21.98
C PRO A 125 18.16 13.68 -22.01
N ASP A 126 18.80 13.30 -23.11
CA ASP A 126 19.23 11.90 -23.35
C ASP A 126 20.22 11.39 -22.29
N ASP A 127 21.14 12.23 -21.84
CA ASP A 127 22.10 11.93 -20.78
C ASP A 127 21.40 11.65 -19.45
N MET A 128 20.50 12.54 -19.02
CA MET A 128 19.70 12.36 -17.80
C MET A 128 18.79 11.13 -17.87
N ARG A 129 18.19 10.87 -19.05
CA ARG A 129 17.33 9.70 -19.27
C ARG A 129 18.12 8.40 -19.10
N GLY A 130 19.34 8.35 -19.66
CA GLY A 130 20.25 7.22 -19.51
C GLY A 130 20.62 6.95 -18.05
N ASP A 131 20.96 7.99 -17.31
CA ASP A 131 21.33 7.90 -15.90
C ASP A 131 20.16 7.38 -15.04
N ILE A 132 18.96 7.92 -15.24
CA ILE A 132 17.75 7.47 -14.50
C ILE A 132 17.41 6.03 -14.83
N GLN A 133 17.46 5.63 -16.09
CA GLN A 133 17.21 4.24 -16.48
C GLN A 133 18.25 3.28 -15.87
N ASN A 134 19.50 3.69 -15.76
CA ASN A 134 20.53 2.90 -15.08
C ASN A 134 20.23 2.76 -13.58
N ILE A 135 19.86 3.86 -12.90
CA ILE A 135 19.50 3.85 -11.48
C ILE A 135 18.28 2.94 -11.20
N TYR A 136 17.27 2.98 -12.07
CA TYR A 136 16.03 2.21 -11.89
C TYR A 136 16.10 0.79 -12.49
N GLY A 137 17.20 0.41 -13.12
CA GLY A 137 17.40 -0.92 -13.71
C GLY A 137 16.67 -1.12 -15.03
N GLY A 138 16.37 -0.03 -15.77
CA GLY A 138 15.77 -0.08 -17.10
C GLY A 138 14.72 1.00 -17.37
N PRO A 139 14.06 0.95 -18.52
CA PRO A 139 13.03 1.93 -18.89
C PRO A 139 11.81 1.86 -17.98
N SER A 140 11.01 2.95 -17.97
CA SER A 140 9.72 2.98 -17.26
C SER A 140 8.80 1.84 -17.73
N LEU A 141 8.04 1.30 -16.79
CA LEU A 141 6.99 0.29 -16.97
C LEU A 141 5.61 0.84 -16.55
N SER A 142 5.49 2.16 -16.37
CA SER A 142 4.27 2.79 -15.85
C SER A 142 3.04 2.53 -16.69
N ASP A 143 3.18 2.51 -18.02
CA ASP A 143 2.04 2.31 -18.93
C ASP A 143 1.43 0.91 -18.75
N GLY A 144 2.27 -0.12 -18.65
CA GLY A 144 1.81 -1.48 -18.35
C GLY A 144 1.16 -1.57 -16.98
N TYR A 145 1.74 -0.90 -15.97
CA TYR A 145 1.16 -0.87 -14.62
C TYR A 145 -0.19 -0.14 -14.57
N LEU A 146 -0.32 0.98 -15.27
CA LEU A 146 -1.60 1.70 -15.38
C LEU A 146 -2.65 0.85 -16.10
N THR A 147 -2.28 0.16 -17.19
CA THR A 147 -3.17 -0.76 -17.89
C THR A 147 -3.62 -1.91 -16.99
N PHE A 148 -2.71 -2.49 -16.19
CA PHE A 148 -3.09 -3.47 -15.17
C PHE A 148 -4.15 -2.92 -14.21
N LEU A 149 -3.95 -1.70 -13.68
CA LEU A 149 -4.88 -1.11 -12.72
C LEU A 149 -6.26 -0.85 -13.33
N THR A 150 -6.31 -0.31 -14.57
CA THR A 150 -7.56 0.13 -15.21
C THR A 150 -8.32 -0.99 -15.91
N ASP A 151 -7.62 -1.88 -16.59
CA ASP A 151 -8.24 -2.81 -17.53
C ASP A 151 -8.32 -4.24 -16.98
N GLU A 152 -7.51 -4.56 -15.95
CA GLU A 152 -7.51 -5.88 -15.33
C GLU A 152 -8.00 -5.84 -13.87
N LEU A 153 -7.30 -5.09 -12.99
CA LEU A 153 -7.60 -5.09 -11.57
C LEU A 153 -8.96 -4.45 -11.26
N ARG A 154 -9.23 -3.24 -11.76
CA ARG A 154 -10.51 -2.57 -11.49
C ARG A 154 -11.71 -3.39 -11.93
N PRO A 155 -11.79 -3.93 -13.17
CA PRO A 155 -12.90 -4.80 -13.57
C PRO A 155 -13.01 -6.08 -12.73
N PHE A 156 -11.88 -6.63 -12.26
CA PHE A 156 -11.89 -7.77 -11.35
C PHE A 156 -12.54 -7.40 -10.01
N ILE A 157 -12.15 -6.29 -9.40
CA ILE A 157 -12.72 -5.79 -8.13
C ILE A 157 -14.20 -5.50 -8.29
N ASP A 158 -14.61 -4.84 -9.37
CA ASP A 158 -16.02 -4.48 -9.62
C ASP A 158 -16.93 -5.71 -9.83
N ARG A 159 -16.39 -6.82 -10.36
CA ARG A 159 -17.14 -8.08 -10.49
C ARG A 159 -17.16 -8.91 -9.21
N THR A 160 -16.16 -8.75 -8.35
CA THR A 160 -15.97 -9.60 -7.16
C THR A 160 -16.64 -9.01 -5.93
N TYR A 161 -16.69 -7.69 -5.84
CA TYR A 161 -17.15 -6.95 -4.66
C TYR A 161 -18.31 -6.00 -4.99
N ARG A 162 -19.03 -5.60 -3.96
CA ARG A 162 -20.15 -4.64 -4.09
C ARG A 162 -19.60 -3.21 -4.18
N THR A 163 -19.10 -2.84 -5.33
CA THR A 163 -18.52 -1.53 -5.60
C THR A 163 -19.52 -0.55 -6.21
N LEU A 164 -19.26 0.74 -5.99
CA LEU A 164 -19.76 1.84 -6.81
C LEU A 164 -18.72 2.11 -7.90
N THR A 165 -19.12 2.01 -9.17
CA THR A 165 -18.20 2.00 -10.32
C THR A 165 -17.97 3.37 -10.96
N GLY A 166 -18.62 4.42 -10.44
CA GLY A 166 -18.51 5.79 -10.96
C GLY A 166 -17.15 6.44 -10.65
N PRO A 167 -16.71 7.41 -11.46
CA PRO A 167 -15.45 8.11 -11.23
C PRO A 167 -15.44 8.90 -9.91
N ALA A 168 -16.60 9.33 -9.42
CA ALA A 168 -16.72 10.00 -8.12
C ALA A 168 -16.56 9.04 -6.92
N ASP A 169 -16.67 7.75 -7.15
CA ASP A 169 -16.58 6.69 -6.14
C ASP A 169 -15.29 5.88 -6.24
N THR A 170 -14.35 6.28 -7.09
CA THR A 170 -13.05 5.61 -7.28
C THR A 170 -11.92 6.59 -6.99
N THR A 171 -11.05 6.22 -6.07
CA THR A 171 -9.91 7.04 -5.65
C THR A 171 -8.63 6.20 -5.69
N VAL A 172 -7.51 6.84 -6.02
CA VAL A 172 -6.16 6.25 -5.96
C VAL A 172 -5.32 7.05 -4.97
N SER A 173 -4.55 6.36 -4.15
CA SER A 173 -3.63 6.96 -3.18
C SER A 173 -2.30 6.19 -3.13
N GLY A 174 -1.25 6.88 -2.73
CA GLY A 174 0.06 6.28 -2.53
C GLY A 174 0.98 7.22 -1.77
N SER A 175 2.15 6.71 -1.40
CA SER A 175 3.23 7.46 -0.79
C SER A 175 4.53 7.20 -1.55
N SER A 176 5.38 8.20 -1.64
CA SER A 176 6.70 8.13 -2.29
C SER A 176 7.82 8.15 -1.25
#